data_f740148fb517f63526a535de30aef063
#
_entry.id   f740148fb517f63526a535de30aef063
#
_cell.length_a   1.000
_cell.length_b   1.000
_cell.length_c   1.000
_cell.angle_alpha   90.00
_cell.angle_beta   90.00
_cell.angle_gamma   90.00
#
_symmetry.space_group_name_H-M   'P 1'
#
loop_
_entity.id
_entity.type
_entity.pdbx_description
1 polymer ?
#
loop_
_entity_poly.entity_id
_entity_poly.type
_entity_poly.pdbx_seq_one_letter_code
_entity_poly.pdbx_strand_id
1 'polypeptide(L)'
;MFIIEEELKKLPAKPGVYIMHDKWDNIIYIGKAKILKNRVRQYFQSSRNKSAKIVQMVSHIQYFEYIITDSELEALVLECNLIKEHRPKYNTMLKDDKSYPFIKITVGEEYPRVLFARKMKHGAGKYFGPYTSAAAVKDTIELLCKLYKVRTCNRRLPKDIGKERPCLNYHIGQCNAPCQGMVSESEYRKNIESVISFLNGNYSAVSYTHLTLPTNSRV
;
A
#
# COMPACT_ATOMS: atom_id res chain seq x y z
N MET A 1 16.38 8.07 -34.97
CA MET A 1 16.71 6.64 -34.69
C MET A 1 17.17 6.54 -33.25
N PHE A 2 16.55 5.71 -32.41
CA PHE A 2 16.91 5.59 -30.99
C PHE A 2 18.19 4.75 -30.88
N ILE A 3 19.29 5.36 -30.42
CA ILE A 3 20.57 4.68 -30.22
C ILE A 3 20.70 4.41 -28.71
N ILE A 4 20.53 3.14 -28.33
CA ILE A 4 20.51 2.70 -26.92
C ILE A 4 21.76 3.19 -26.15
N GLU A 5 22.94 3.10 -26.76
CA GLU A 5 24.21 3.48 -26.11
C GLU A 5 24.28 4.98 -25.76
N GLU A 6 23.71 5.86 -26.60
CA GLU A 6 23.66 7.29 -26.34
C GLU A 6 22.64 7.62 -25.25
N GLU A 7 21.47 7.00 -25.29
CA GLU A 7 20.43 7.20 -24.28
C GLU A 7 20.85 6.67 -22.90
N LEU A 8 21.60 5.59 -22.85
CA LEU A 8 22.19 5.10 -21.60
C LEU A 8 23.13 6.12 -20.93
N LYS A 9 23.80 6.99 -21.70
CA LYS A 9 24.67 8.04 -21.16
C LYS A 9 23.87 9.17 -20.50
N LYS A 10 22.66 9.45 -21.00
CA LYS A 10 21.78 10.52 -20.52
C LYS A 10 21.01 10.15 -19.25
N LEU A 11 20.97 8.87 -18.89
CA LEU A 11 20.23 8.40 -17.71
C LEU A 11 20.71 9.07 -16.42
N PRO A 12 19.76 9.64 -15.61
CA PRO A 12 20.07 10.29 -14.35
C PRO A 12 20.43 9.29 -13.25
N ALA A 13 21.25 9.74 -12.29
CA ALA A 13 21.55 9.01 -11.07
C ALA A 13 20.48 9.26 -9.99
N LYS A 14 19.20 9.11 -10.35
CA LYS A 14 18.03 9.33 -9.50
C LYS A 14 17.15 8.09 -9.45
N PRO A 15 16.28 7.95 -8.43
CA PRO A 15 15.28 6.90 -8.39
C PRO A 15 14.23 7.10 -9.48
N GLY A 16 13.60 6.01 -9.91
CA GLY A 16 12.55 6.07 -10.92
C GLY A 16 12.16 4.71 -11.49
N VAL A 17 11.30 4.76 -12.48
CA VAL A 17 10.79 3.60 -13.22
C VAL A 17 11.26 3.68 -14.66
N TYR A 18 11.67 2.55 -15.22
CA TYR A 18 12.02 2.42 -16.63
C TYR A 18 11.06 1.44 -17.32
N ILE A 19 10.74 1.75 -18.56
CA ILE A 19 9.75 1.05 -19.40
C ILE A 19 10.47 0.63 -20.68
N MET A 20 10.45 -0.65 -21.01
CA MET A 20 11.12 -1.20 -22.18
C MET A 20 10.11 -1.57 -23.26
N HIS A 21 10.35 -1.16 -24.49
CA HIS A 21 9.48 -1.34 -25.64
C HIS A 21 10.12 -2.24 -26.69
N ASP A 22 9.28 -2.99 -27.40
CA ASP A 22 9.69 -3.76 -28.58
C ASP A 22 9.60 -2.92 -29.87
N LYS A 23 9.90 -3.55 -31.01
CA LYS A 23 9.83 -2.93 -32.33
C LYS A 23 8.43 -2.55 -32.81
N TRP A 24 7.38 -3.02 -32.13
CA TRP A 24 5.97 -2.70 -32.40
C TRP A 24 5.38 -1.74 -31.39
N ASP A 25 6.23 -1.09 -30.57
CA ASP A 25 5.83 -0.16 -29.52
C ASP A 25 5.06 -0.81 -28.34
N ASN A 26 5.12 -2.14 -28.22
CA ASN A 26 4.52 -2.79 -27.07
C ASN A 26 5.44 -2.68 -25.85
N ILE A 27 4.85 -2.38 -24.71
CA ILE A 27 5.56 -2.42 -23.43
C ILE A 27 5.82 -3.88 -23.06
N ILE A 28 7.09 -4.28 -23.06
CA ILE A 28 7.51 -5.66 -22.79
C ILE A 28 8.02 -5.87 -21.37
N TYR A 29 8.54 -4.81 -20.73
CA TYR A 29 9.02 -4.87 -19.35
C TYR A 29 8.98 -3.50 -18.68
N ILE A 30 8.61 -3.49 -17.41
CA ILE A 30 8.64 -2.31 -16.53
C ILE A 30 9.45 -2.67 -15.29
N GLY A 31 10.30 -1.76 -14.82
CA GLY A 31 11.08 -1.99 -13.61
C GLY A 31 11.43 -0.71 -12.86
N LYS A 32 11.54 -0.81 -11.55
CA LYS A 32 12.03 0.29 -10.70
C LYS A 32 13.54 0.27 -10.54
N ALA A 33 14.09 1.43 -10.23
CA ALA A 33 15.50 1.58 -9.86
C ALA A 33 15.67 2.60 -8.74
N LYS A 34 16.59 2.34 -7.81
CA LYS A 34 17.11 3.34 -6.89
C LYS A 34 18.01 4.35 -7.61
N ILE A 35 18.76 3.86 -8.62
CA ILE A 35 19.59 4.65 -9.51
C ILE A 35 19.36 4.14 -10.93
N LEU A 36 18.56 4.89 -11.72
CA LEU A 36 18.17 4.52 -13.09
C LEU A 36 19.39 4.19 -13.97
N LYS A 37 20.41 5.06 -13.96
CA LYS A 37 21.63 4.90 -14.72
C LYS A 37 22.31 3.53 -14.52
N ASN A 38 22.45 3.09 -13.27
CA ASN A 38 23.14 1.84 -12.97
C ASN A 38 22.27 0.63 -13.34
N ARG A 39 20.97 0.70 -13.02
CA ARG A 39 20.05 -0.40 -13.21
C ARG A 39 19.78 -0.71 -14.67
N VAL A 40 19.49 0.31 -15.47
CA VAL A 40 19.20 0.13 -16.90
C VAL A 40 20.45 -0.35 -17.65
N ARG A 41 21.63 0.21 -17.36
CA ARG A 41 22.89 -0.23 -17.97
C ARG A 41 23.19 -1.71 -17.77
N GLN A 42 22.86 -2.28 -16.60
CA GLN A 42 23.10 -3.71 -16.31
C GLN A 42 22.45 -4.65 -17.33
N TYR A 43 21.32 -4.25 -17.93
CA TYR A 43 20.67 -5.07 -18.96
C TYR A 43 21.47 -5.16 -20.26
N PHE A 44 22.21 -4.11 -20.61
CA PHE A 44 22.95 -4.01 -21.88
C PHE A 44 24.44 -4.37 -21.74
N GLN A 45 24.95 -4.48 -20.51
CA GLN A 45 26.32 -4.96 -20.29
C GLN A 45 26.41 -6.45 -20.53
N SER A 46 27.53 -6.89 -21.14
CA SER A 46 27.84 -8.31 -21.33
C SER A 46 28.21 -8.94 -19.97
N SER A 47 27.31 -9.69 -19.36
CA SER A 47 27.58 -10.45 -18.14
C SER A 47 27.25 -11.93 -18.37
N ARG A 48 28.19 -12.84 -17.94
CA ARG A 48 28.03 -14.28 -18.07
C ARG A 48 26.88 -14.89 -17.25
N ASN A 49 26.29 -14.13 -16.32
CA ASN A 49 25.31 -14.63 -15.36
C ASN A 49 23.86 -14.14 -15.61
N LYS A 50 23.52 -13.77 -16.85
CA LYS A 50 22.12 -13.41 -17.17
C LYS A 50 21.28 -14.68 -17.38
N SER A 51 20.08 -14.72 -16.77
CA SER A 51 19.14 -15.81 -17.06
C SER A 51 18.71 -15.77 -18.54
N ALA A 52 18.40 -16.93 -19.12
CA ALA A 52 17.94 -17.04 -20.52
C ALA A 52 16.76 -16.11 -20.82
N LYS A 53 15.86 -15.92 -19.85
CA LYS A 53 14.73 -15.00 -19.93
C LYS A 53 15.16 -13.54 -20.10
N ILE A 54 16.17 -13.09 -19.35
CA ILE A 54 16.69 -11.71 -19.46
C ILE A 54 17.38 -11.52 -20.81
N VAL A 55 18.15 -12.49 -21.27
CA VAL A 55 18.80 -12.43 -22.60
C VAL A 55 17.75 -12.30 -23.69
N GLN A 56 16.72 -13.13 -23.65
CA GLN A 56 15.60 -13.07 -24.60
C GLN A 56 14.84 -11.74 -24.51
N MET A 57 14.59 -11.20 -23.32
CA MET A 57 13.96 -9.90 -23.15
C MET A 57 14.80 -8.79 -23.79
N VAL A 58 16.09 -8.74 -23.49
CA VAL A 58 17.02 -7.73 -24.02
C VAL A 58 17.11 -7.75 -25.53
N SER A 59 17.07 -8.93 -26.18
CA SER A 59 17.06 -9.04 -27.64
C SER A 59 15.80 -8.48 -28.33
N HIS A 60 14.73 -8.28 -27.56
CA HIS A 60 13.47 -7.70 -28.08
C HIS A 60 13.35 -6.19 -27.80
N ILE A 61 14.27 -5.60 -27.01
CA ILE A 61 14.21 -4.17 -26.68
C ILE A 61 14.64 -3.35 -27.89
N GLN A 62 13.72 -2.49 -28.36
CA GLN A 62 14.00 -1.52 -29.40
C GLN A 62 14.40 -0.17 -28.82
N TYR A 63 13.69 0.26 -27.76
CA TYR A 63 13.96 1.50 -27.02
C TYR A 63 13.45 1.38 -25.59
N PHE A 64 13.78 2.37 -24.76
CA PHE A 64 13.28 2.47 -23.41
C PHE A 64 12.93 3.92 -23.05
N GLU A 65 11.98 4.07 -22.15
CA GLU A 65 11.61 5.32 -21.51
C GLU A 65 11.86 5.25 -20.01
N TYR A 66 11.89 6.38 -19.33
CA TYR A 66 12.01 6.41 -17.89
C TYR A 66 11.26 7.59 -17.27
N ILE A 67 10.78 7.39 -16.05
CA ILE A 67 10.09 8.38 -15.22
C ILE A 67 10.92 8.53 -13.95
N ILE A 68 11.36 9.75 -13.66
CA ILE A 68 12.09 10.09 -12.43
C ILE A 68 11.06 10.25 -11.32
N THR A 69 11.40 9.76 -10.13
CA THR A 69 10.59 9.91 -8.92
C THR A 69 11.41 10.55 -7.81
N ASP A 70 10.74 11.13 -6.81
CA ASP A 70 11.43 11.78 -5.70
C ASP A 70 11.98 10.78 -4.69
N SER A 71 11.42 9.57 -4.64
CA SER A 71 11.83 8.51 -3.73
C SER A 71 11.78 7.11 -4.35
N GLU A 72 12.51 6.17 -3.74
CA GLU A 72 12.45 4.75 -4.12
C GLU A 72 11.06 4.15 -3.83
N LEU A 73 10.35 4.65 -2.82
CA LEU A 73 8.99 4.23 -2.49
C LEU A 73 8.01 4.63 -3.58
N GLU A 74 8.12 5.86 -4.09
CA GLU A 74 7.30 6.34 -5.18
C GLU A 74 7.57 5.55 -6.46
N ALA A 75 8.84 5.27 -6.78
CA ALA A 75 9.20 4.40 -7.91
C ALA A 75 8.56 3.01 -7.78
N LEU A 76 8.52 2.44 -6.57
CA LEU A 76 7.90 1.15 -6.31
C LEU A 76 6.38 1.17 -6.57
N VAL A 77 5.69 2.22 -6.11
CA VAL A 77 4.24 2.39 -6.31
C VAL A 77 3.93 2.56 -7.79
N LEU A 78 4.71 3.40 -8.48
CA LEU A 78 4.54 3.68 -9.90
C LEU A 78 4.79 2.42 -10.74
N GLU A 79 5.87 1.65 -10.48
CA GLU A 79 6.14 0.36 -11.12
C GLU A 79 4.95 -0.59 -11.02
N CYS A 80 4.38 -0.73 -9.81
CA CYS A 80 3.24 -1.60 -9.58
C CYS A 80 1.99 -1.19 -10.35
N ASN A 81 1.71 0.11 -10.40
CA ASN A 81 0.55 0.63 -11.11
C ASN A 81 0.70 0.40 -12.62
N LEU A 82 1.85 0.74 -13.19
CA LEU A 82 2.14 0.57 -14.60
C LEU A 82 2.14 -0.92 -15.02
N ILE A 83 2.67 -1.83 -14.18
CA ILE A 83 2.63 -3.28 -14.48
C ILE A 83 1.19 -3.80 -14.47
N LYS A 84 0.32 -3.31 -13.55
CA LYS A 84 -1.10 -3.69 -13.51
C LYS A 84 -1.87 -3.20 -14.72
N GLU A 85 -1.59 -1.99 -15.17
CA GLU A 85 -2.21 -1.33 -16.31
C GLU A 85 -1.82 -2.02 -17.63
N HIS A 86 -0.51 -2.14 -17.87
CA HIS A 86 0.04 -2.60 -19.16
C HIS A 86 0.28 -4.11 -19.25
N ARG A 87 0.34 -4.83 -18.12
CA ARG A 87 0.58 -6.28 -18.02
C ARG A 87 1.71 -6.79 -18.92
N PRO A 88 2.94 -6.24 -18.82
CA PRO A 88 4.03 -6.55 -19.73
C PRO A 88 4.39 -8.03 -19.74
N LYS A 89 4.82 -8.53 -20.91
CA LYS A 89 5.12 -9.96 -21.13
C LYS A 89 6.15 -10.52 -20.18
N TYR A 90 7.21 -9.77 -19.88
CA TYR A 90 8.35 -10.23 -19.08
C TYR A 90 8.24 -9.94 -17.58
N ASN A 91 7.25 -9.17 -17.11
CA ASN A 91 6.97 -8.99 -15.69
C ASN A 91 6.15 -10.16 -15.13
N THR A 92 6.79 -11.27 -14.79
CA THR A 92 6.08 -12.48 -14.31
C THR A 92 5.73 -12.44 -12.83
N MET A 93 6.58 -11.85 -11.98
CA MET A 93 6.39 -11.87 -10.52
C MET A 93 5.32 -10.92 -10.01
N LEU A 94 5.00 -9.84 -10.76
CA LEU A 94 3.96 -8.87 -10.38
C LEU A 94 2.63 -9.09 -11.14
N LYS A 95 2.59 -10.07 -12.05
CA LYS A 95 1.33 -10.60 -12.62
C LYS A 95 0.61 -11.51 -11.64
N ASP A 96 1.35 -12.16 -10.74
CA ASP A 96 0.77 -12.89 -9.63
C ASP A 96 0.17 -11.88 -8.64
N ASP A 97 -0.98 -12.21 -8.12
CA ASP A 97 -1.90 -11.40 -7.30
C ASP A 97 -1.32 -10.93 -5.92
N LYS A 98 0.01 -10.93 -5.78
CA LYS A 98 0.72 -10.37 -4.61
C LYS A 98 0.72 -8.85 -4.68
N SER A 99 -0.48 -8.29 -4.68
CA SER A 99 -0.68 -6.85 -4.56
C SER A 99 -0.19 -6.38 -3.19
N TYR A 100 0.48 -5.22 -3.17
CA TYR A 100 0.83 -4.56 -1.92
C TYR A 100 -0.40 -4.39 -1.02
N PRO A 101 -0.23 -4.55 0.28
CA PRO A 101 -1.32 -4.38 1.22
C PRO A 101 -1.77 -2.93 1.32
N PHE A 102 -3.07 -2.76 1.55
CA PHE A 102 -3.74 -1.50 1.83
C PHE A 102 -4.49 -1.59 3.15
N ILE A 103 -4.66 -0.46 3.82
CA ILE A 103 -5.65 -0.31 4.89
C ILE A 103 -6.94 0.18 4.22
N LYS A 104 -8.03 -0.56 4.40
CA LYS A 104 -9.36 -0.20 3.89
C LYS A 104 -10.26 0.23 5.03
N ILE A 105 -10.93 1.37 4.88
CA ILE A 105 -12.00 1.80 5.78
C ILE A 105 -13.34 1.70 5.05
N THR A 106 -14.29 0.97 5.63
CA THR A 106 -15.62 0.71 5.03
C THR A 106 -16.58 1.88 5.29
N VAL A 107 -16.27 3.06 4.77
CA VAL A 107 -17.02 4.31 5.03
C VAL A 107 -18.51 4.28 4.65
N GLY A 108 -18.93 3.34 3.82
CA GLY A 108 -20.34 3.11 3.44
C GLY A 108 -21.16 2.32 4.46
N GLU A 109 -20.53 1.77 5.52
CA GLU A 109 -21.24 1.13 6.63
C GLU A 109 -21.63 2.21 7.67
N GLU A 110 -22.75 2.05 8.39
CA GLU A 110 -23.12 2.94 9.51
C GLU A 110 -22.05 2.93 10.60
N TYR A 111 -21.48 1.74 10.87
CA TYR A 111 -20.37 1.55 11.79
C TYR A 111 -19.16 1.02 11.00
N PRO A 112 -18.34 1.88 10.38
CA PRO A 112 -17.23 1.48 9.54
C PRO A 112 -16.20 0.62 10.27
N ARG A 113 -15.48 -0.18 9.50
CA ARG A 113 -14.38 -1.04 9.98
C ARG A 113 -13.07 -0.65 9.32
N VAL A 114 -11.98 -0.93 10.00
CA VAL A 114 -10.63 -0.83 9.46
C VAL A 114 -10.16 -2.24 9.11
N LEU A 115 -9.89 -2.49 7.84
CA LEU A 115 -9.63 -3.83 7.29
C LEU A 115 -8.34 -3.86 6.48
N PHE A 116 -7.70 -5.02 6.49
CA PHE A 116 -6.61 -5.34 5.58
C PHE A 116 -7.17 -5.66 4.18
N ALA A 117 -6.62 -5.06 3.14
CA ALA A 117 -7.00 -5.34 1.77
C ALA A 117 -5.78 -5.51 0.86
N ARG A 118 -5.86 -6.39 -0.12
CA ARG A 118 -4.83 -6.55 -1.17
C ARG A 118 -5.28 -6.00 -2.52
N LYS A 119 -6.58 -5.83 -2.73
CA LYS A 119 -7.16 -5.32 -3.96
C LYS A 119 -8.05 -4.12 -3.64
N MET A 120 -7.92 -3.05 -4.42
CA MET A 120 -8.88 -1.95 -4.37
C MET A 120 -10.10 -2.30 -5.19
N LYS A 121 -11.29 -2.05 -4.63
CA LYS A 121 -12.56 -2.15 -5.34
C LYS A 121 -13.19 -0.75 -5.37
N HIS A 122 -13.50 -0.25 -6.56
CA HIS A 122 -14.18 1.04 -6.70
C HIS A 122 -15.50 1.05 -5.92
N GLY A 123 -15.79 2.14 -5.21
CA GLY A 123 -17.01 2.31 -4.43
C GLY A 123 -17.10 1.53 -3.12
N ALA A 124 -16.12 0.71 -2.76
CA ALA A 124 -16.19 -0.19 -1.60
C ALA A 124 -15.58 0.37 -0.31
N GLY A 125 -15.17 1.66 -0.27
CA GLY A 125 -14.57 2.29 0.91
C GLY A 125 -13.36 3.16 0.56
N LYS A 126 -12.72 3.72 1.61
CA LYS A 126 -11.51 4.52 1.49
C LYS A 126 -10.28 3.62 1.69
N TYR A 127 -9.29 3.76 0.83
CA TYR A 127 -8.06 2.96 0.84
C TYR A 127 -6.85 3.84 1.12
N PHE A 128 -5.92 3.33 1.94
CA PHE A 128 -4.66 3.97 2.30
C PHE A 128 -3.50 3.01 1.96
N GLY A 129 -2.42 3.53 1.44
CA GLY A 129 -1.28 2.77 0.94
C GLY A 129 -1.05 3.01 -0.55
N PRO A 130 -0.28 2.19 -1.25
CA PRO A 130 0.18 0.85 -0.89
C PRO A 130 1.32 0.85 0.15
N TYR A 131 1.36 -0.19 0.98
CA TYR A 131 2.42 -0.41 1.97
C TYR A 131 3.33 -1.57 1.54
N THR A 132 4.58 -1.56 1.99
CA THR A 132 5.57 -2.57 1.63
C THR A 132 5.49 -3.85 2.47
N SER A 133 5.05 -3.73 3.73
CA SER A 133 5.00 -4.84 4.69
C SER A 133 3.57 -5.18 5.10
N ALA A 134 3.14 -6.41 4.84
CA ALA A 134 1.84 -6.90 5.26
C ALA A 134 1.73 -7.09 6.79
N ALA A 135 2.83 -7.42 7.45
CA ALA A 135 2.87 -7.52 8.91
C ALA A 135 2.67 -6.14 9.54
N ALA A 136 3.46 -5.14 9.13
CA ALA A 136 3.33 -3.77 9.63
C ALA A 136 1.91 -3.20 9.43
N VAL A 137 1.25 -3.50 8.30
CA VAL A 137 -0.14 -3.07 8.07
C VAL A 137 -1.11 -3.71 9.05
N LYS A 138 -0.95 -5.01 9.36
CA LYS A 138 -1.80 -5.70 10.32
C LYS A 138 -1.61 -5.14 11.73
N ASP A 139 -0.35 -4.94 12.15
CA ASP A 139 -0.01 -4.37 13.44
C ASP A 139 -0.56 -2.94 13.58
N THR A 140 -0.47 -2.14 12.52
CA THR A 140 -1.04 -0.78 12.48
C THR A 140 -2.58 -0.83 12.60
N ILE A 141 -3.26 -1.73 11.88
CA ILE A 141 -4.72 -1.88 11.98
C ILE A 141 -5.11 -2.27 13.41
N GLU A 142 -4.40 -3.23 14.01
CA GLU A 142 -4.68 -3.66 15.38
C GLU A 142 -4.49 -2.51 16.37
N LEU A 143 -3.41 -1.75 16.25
CA LEU A 143 -3.13 -0.58 17.08
C LEU A 143 -4.23 0.48 16.93
N LEU A 144 -4.62 0.83 15.70
CA LEU A 144 -5.67 1.82 15.44
C LEU A 144 -7.02 1.37 15.99
N CYS A 145 -7.38 0.09 15.83
CA CYS A 145 -8.62 -0.44 16.38
C CYS A 145 -8.65 -0.37 17.91
N LYS A 146 -7.53 -0.64 18.58
CA LYS A 146 -7.41 -0.52 20.05
C LYS A 146 -7.48 0.94 20.52
N LEU A 147 -6.71 1.84 19.90
CA LEU A 147 -6.65 3.25 20.29
C LEU A 147 -7.99 3.97 20.13
N TYR A 148 -8.64 3.79 18.99
CA TYR A 148 -9.89 4.46 18.64
C TYR A 148 -11.12 3.62 18.96
N LYS A 149 -10.96 2.48 19.63
CA LYS A 149 -12.05 1.54 20.05
C LYS A 149 -12.97 1.14 18.91
N VAL A 150 -12.39 0.93 17.72
CA VAL A 150 -13.12 0.56 16.50
C VAL A 150 -13.40 -0.93 16.49
N ARG A 151 -14.59 -1.32 16.05
CA ARG A 151 -14.98 -2.74 15.98
C ARG A 151 -14.15 -3.52 14.98
N THR A 152 -13.78 -4.74 15.35
CA THR A 152 -13.09 -5.71 14.49
C THR A 152 -13.99 -6.86 14.04
N CYS A 153 -15.20 -6.97 14.61
CA CYS A 153 -16.14 -8.05 14.34
C CYS A 153 -16.84 -7.94 12.98
N ASN A 154 -17.37 -9.08 12.48
CA ASN A 154 -18.07 -9.18 11.20
C ASN A 154 -19.60 -9.05 11.32
N ARG A 155 -20.15 -8.62 12.48
CA ARG A 155 -21.58 -8.43 12.67
C ARG A 155 -22.14 -7.42 11.67
N ARG A 156 -23.36 -7.67 11.18
CA ARG A 156 -24.05 -6.77 10.24
C ARG A 156 -24.82 -5.72 11.02
N LEU A 157 -24.18 -4.57 11.25
CA LEU A 157 -24.84 -3.46 11.94
C LEU A 157 -25.50 -2.55 10.90
N PRO A 158 -26.72 -2.03 11.19
CA PRO A 158 -27.44 -2.07 12.50
C PRO A 158 -28.27 -3.34 12.75
N LYS A 159 -28.44 -4.24 11.79
CA LYS A 159 -29.36 -5.41 11.87
C LYS A 159 -29.12 -6.33 13.07
N ASP A 160 -27.88 -6.41 13.56
CA ASP A 160 -27.50 -7.32 14.64
C ASP A 160 -27.32 -6.62 15.99
N ILE A 161 -27.84 -5.37 16.14
CA ILE A 161 -27.81 -4.68 17.42
C ILE A 161 -28.69 -5.41 18.42
N GLY A 162 -28.14 -5.70 19.59
CA GLY A 162 -28.84 -6.33 20.72
C GLY A 162 -29.13 -7.82 20.59
N LYS A 163 -28.75 -8.49 19.47
CA LYS A 163 -29.02 -9.92 19.29
C LYS A 163 -28.12 -10.85 20.11
N GLU A 164 -26.89 -10.45 20.35
CA GLU A 164 -25.90 -11.29 21.03
C GLU A 164 -25.16 -10.47 22.09
N ARG A 165 -24.61 -11.15 23.09
CA ARG A 165 -23.78 -10.50 24.13
C ARG A 165 -22.58 -9.75 23.52
N PRO A 166 -22.09 -8.69 24.20
CA PRO A 166 -20.85 -8.01 23.77
C PRO A 166 -19.68 -8.98 23.80
N CYS A 167 -18.76 -8.81 22.84
CA CYS A 167 -17.58 -9.66 22.74
C CYS A 167 -16.49 -9.24 23.74
N LEU A 168 -15.43 -10.07 23.85
CA LEU A 168 -14.29 -9.81 24.74
C LEU A 168 -13.70 -8.42 24.53
N ASN A 169 -13.60 -7.94 23.29
CA ASN A 169 -13.00 -6.63 22.98
C ASN A 169 -13.73 -5.45 23.66
N TYR A 170 -15.03 -5.58 23.93
CA TYR A 170 -15.74 -4.60 24.75
C TYR A 170 -15.29 -4.67 26.21
N HIS A 171 -15.25 -5.86 26.78
CA HIS A 171 -14.89 -6.04 28.20
C HIS A 171 -13.46 -5.60 28.52
N ILE A 172 -12.54 -5.73 27.57
CA ILE A 172 -11.14 -5.26 27.70
C ILE A 172 -10.93 -3.82 27.20
N GLY A 173 -12.02 -3.07 26.93
CA GLY A 173 -11.96 -1.65 26.56
C GLY A 173 -11.42 -1.36 25.15
N GLN A 174 -11.33 -2.34 24.27
CA GLN A 174 -10.83 -2.19 22.89
C GLN A 174 -11.91 -1.93 21.84
N CYS A 175 -13.20 -1.89 22.25
CA CYS A 175 -14.33 -1.61 21.37
C CYS A 175 -15.44 -0.93 22.14
N ASN A 176 -16.09 0.07 21.54
CA ASN A 176 -17.24 0.79 22.15
C ASN A 176 -18.58 0.06 22.02
N ALA A 177 -18.58 -1.24 21.65
CA ALA A 177 -19.78 -2.08 21.50
C ALA A 177 -20.93 -1.44 20.69
N PRO A 178 -20.73 -1.00 19.45
CA PRO A 178 -21.83 -0.52 18.62
C PRO A 178 -22.89 -1.61 18.38
N CYS A 179 -22.51 -2.88 18.52
CA CYS A 179 -23.43 -4.03 18.44
C CYS A 179 -24.41 -4.12 19.62
N GLN A 180 -24.23 -3.31 20.66
CA GLN A 180 -25.14 -3.21 21.81
C GLN A 180 -25.84 -1.85 21.87
N GLY A 181 -25.60 -0.97 20.89
CA GLY A 181 -26.11 0.40 20.94
C GLY A 181 -25.45 1.29 22.01
N MET A 182 -24.28 0.85 22.55
CA MET A 182 -23.56 1.59 23.61
C MET A 182 -22.89 2.88 23.11
N VAL A 183 -22.79 3.05 21.80
CA VAL A 183 -22.23 4.23 21.15
C VAL A 183 -23.13 4.65 19.99
N SER A 184 -23.38 5.95 19.87
CA SER A 184 -24.15 6.51 18.74
C SER A 184 -23.35 6.43 17.43
N GLU A 185 -24.03 6.41 16.29
CA GLU A 185 -23.38 6.44 14.98
C GLU A 185 -22.48 7.67 14.84
N SER A 186 -22.96 8.84 15.26
CA SER A 186 -22.22 10.10 15.18
C SER A 186 -20.91 10.08 15.99
N GLU A 187 -20.94 9.55 17.19
CA GLU A 187 -19.77 9.41 18.05
C GLU A 187 -18.79 8.39 17.49
N TYR A 188 -19.29 7.25 17.00
CA TYR A 188 -18.46 6.24 16.37
C TYR A 188 -17.78 6.76 15.08
N ARG A 189 -18.47 7.57 14.29
CA ARG A 189 -17.90 8.21 13.08
C ARG A 189 -16.77 9.19 13.41
N LYS A 190 -16.82 9.92 14.53
CA LYS A 190 -15.69 10.76 15.00
C LYS A 190 -14.42 9.92 15.23
N ASN A 191 -14.57 8.72 15.79
CA ASN A 191 -13.42 7.82 15.98
C ASN A 191 -12.84 7.39 14.62
N ILE A 192 -13.69 7.10 13.63
CA ILE A 192 -13.25 6.77 12.27
C ILE A 192 -12.57 7.95 11.57
N GLU A 193 -13.08 9.17 11.76
CA GLU A 193 -12.45 10.40 11.23
C GLU A 193 -11.06 10.61 11.83
N SER A 194 -10.90 10.33 13.12
CA SER A 194 -9.59 10.36 13.77
C SER A 194 -8.62 9.33 13.19
N VAL A 195 -9.10 8.11 12.89
CA VAL A 195 -8.30 7.09 12.17
C VAL A 195 -7.91 7.59 10.78
N ILE A 196 -8.84 8.19 10.03
CA ILE A 196 -8.57 8.75 8.70
C ILE A 196 -7.54 9.88 8.78
N SER A 197 -7.66 10.78 9.75
CA SER A 197 -6.73 11.87 9.97
C SER A 197 -5.32 11.35 10.28
N PHE A 198 -5.21 10.35 11.14
CA PHE A 198 -3.95 9.67 11.44
C PHE A 198 -3.31 9.08 10.17
N LEU A 199 -4.08 8.33 9.37
CA LEU A 199 -3.58 7.70 8.14
C LEU A 199 -3.21 8.69 7.02
N ASN A 200 -3.74 9.92 7.07
CA ASN A 200 -3.36 11.03 6.20
C ASN A 200 -2.09 11.78 6.67
N GLY A 201 -1.51 11.40 7.80
CA GLY A 201 -0.30 12.04 8.35
C GLY A 201 -0.56 13.27 9.22
N ASN A 202 -1.81 13.56 9.58
CA ASN A 202 -2.16 14.67 10.47
C ASN A 202 -2.00 14.23 11.94
N TYR A 203 -0.77 14.25 12.46
CA TYR A 203 -0.43 13.74 13.80
C TYR A 203 -0.75 14.69 14.96
N SER A 204 -1.09 15.95 14.69
CA SER A 204 -1.27 16.98 15.73
C SER A 204 -2.39 16.71 16.74
N ALA A 205 -3.32 15.81 16.42
CA ALA A 205 -4.45 15.48 17.29
C ALA A 205 -4.20 14.32 18.28
N VAL A 206 -3.10 13.55 18.10
CA VAL A 206 -2.88 12.30 18.85
C VAL A 206 -1.83 12.44 19.97
N SER A 207 -1.01 13.49 19.94
CA SER A 207 0.18 13.58 20.82
C SER A 207 -0.12 13.88 22.29
N TYR A 208 -1.33 14.23 22.69
CA TYR A 208 -1.56 14.72 24.05
C TYR A 208 -2.43 13.86 24.98
N THR A 209 -3.14 12.86 24.47
CA THR A 209 -4.11 12.12 25.32
C THR A 209 -3.65 10.75 25.80
N HIS A 210 -2.56 10.18 25.29
CA HIS A 210 -2.18 8.79 25.62
C HIS A 210 -0.71 8.58 26.05
N LEU A 211 0.08 9.62 26.24
CA LEU A 211 1.47 9.53 26.73
C LEU A 211 1.65 9.91 28.21
N THR A 212 0.63 9.82 29.01
CA THR A 212 0.83 9.72 30.45
C THR A 212 1.14 8.28 30.82
N LEU A 213 2.38 7.89 30.67
CA LEU A 213 2.90 6.73 31.39
C LEU A 213 2.66 6.93 32.88
N PRO A 214 2.15 5.94 33.63
CA PRO A 214 2.10 6.04 35.07
C PRO A 214 3.55 6.15 35.56
N THR A 215 3.91 7.31 36.05
CA THR A 215 5.14 7.50 36.83
C THR A 215 5.02 6.67 38.10
N ASN A 216 5.68 5.53 38.13
CA ASN A 216 5.91 4.78 39.35
C ASN A 216 6.78 5.62 40.26
N SER A 217 6.18 6.46 41.09
CA SER A 217 6.82 7.00 42.27
C SER A 217 6.87 5.88 43.30
N ARG A 218 7.99 5.17 43.37
CA ARG A 218 8.39 4.44 44.59
C ARG A 218 9.06 5.44 45.50
N VAL A 219 8.41 5.72 46.61
CA VAL A 219 9.07 6.10 47.87
C VAL A 219 9.35 4.82 48.60
#